data_8a86a259e1afc09b0ae1d57282d507c5
#
_entry.id   8a86a259e1afc09b0ae1d57282d507c5
#
_cell.length_a   1.000
_cell.length_b   1.000
_cell.length_c   1.000
_cell.angle_alpha   90.00
_cell.angle_beta   90.00
_cell.angle_gamma   90.00
#
_symmetry.space_group_name_H-M   'P 1'
#
loop_
_entity.id
_entity.type
_entity.pdbx_description
1 polymer ?
#
loop_
_entity_poly.entity_id
_entity_poly.type
_entity_poly.pdbx_seq_one_letter_code
_entity_poly.pdbx_strand_id
1 'polypeptide(L)'
;MEQEKMRAAVCEDVLEEAQWLSDMIYKWYADKGIEGEVSIFEDAARFLFAREDYSFDVLFLDIRMPGENGVSLAKHLRRLGDDMPIIFVTGEREYILEGYEVEALHYLIKPVQEKKIFECLERVYRNAAQQEAYVILTGDMGVVKVLQKDIYYIEVFGHDMKYVTRQGEFFKTGSLKEALSELSKQDFVSCYRGIAINLRYICI
;
A
#
# COMPACT_ATOMS: atom_id res chain seq x y z
N MET A 1 14.06 17.64 -0.72
CA MET A 1 13.00 16.63 -0.94
C MET A 1 12.19 16.66 0.35
N GLU A 2 10.98 17.25 0.30
CA GLU A 2 10.04 17.10 1.40
C GLU A 2 9.73 15.61 1.50
N GLN A 3 10.06 14.98 2.63
CA GLN A 3 9.56 13.66 2.96
C GLN A 3 8.06 13.80 3.12
N GLU A 4 7.28 13.17 2.23
CA GLU A 4 5.84 13.14 2.40
C GLU A 4 5.50 12.55 3.76
N LYS A 5 4.70 13.29 4.51
CA LYS A 5 4.25 12.96 5.85
C LYS A 5 3.31 11.76 5.77
N MET A 6 3.62 10.67 6.46
CA MET A 6 2.73 9.50 6.49
C MET A 6 1.48 9.79 7.35
N ARG A 7 0.29 9.56 6.80
CA ARG A 7 -0.98 9.83 7.46
C ARG A 7 -1.75 8.54 7.73
N ALA A 8 -1.94 8.25 9.01
CA ALA A 8 -2.77 7.12 9.45
C ALA A 8 -4.13 7.62 9.95
N ALA A 9 -5.19 6.91 9.58
CA ALA A 9 -6.51 7.07 10.16
C ALA A 9 -6.79 5.94 11.14
N VAL A 10 -7.41 6.27 12.27
CA VAL A 10 -7.93 5.31 13.26
C VAL A 10 -9.42 5.55 13.38
N CYS A 11 -10.24 4.56 13.07
CA CYS A 11 -11.69 4.61 13.19
C CYS A 11 -12.11 3.62 14.29
N GLU A 12 -12.46 4.17 15.47
CA GLU A 12 -12.67 3.44 16.73
C GLU A 12 -13.55 4.31 17.64
N ASP A 13 -14.66 3.77 18.15
CA ASP A 13 -15.61 4.50 18.99
C ASP A 13 -15.22 4.51 20.48
N VAL A 14 -14.34 3.62 20.91
CA VAL A 14 -13.80 3.59 22.27
C VAL A 14 -12.55 4.47 22.34
N LEU A 15 -12.70 5.67 22.88
CA LEU A 15 -11.63 6.69 22.90
C LEU A 15 -10.30 6.17 23.50
N GLU A 16 -10.35 5.37 24.56
CA GLU A 16 -9.14 4.81 25.20
C GLU A 16 -8.38 3.87 24.25
N GLU A 17 -9.11 3.05 23.48
CA GLU A 17 -8.54 2.13 22.51
C GLU A 17 -7.98 2.88 21.29
N ALA A 18 -8.72 3.89 20.81
CA ALA A 18 -8.28 4.77 19.73
C ALA A 18 -6.98 5.51 20.10
N GLN A 19 -6.91 6.07 21.32
CA GLN A 19 -5.73 6.77 21.80
C GLN A 19 -4.53 5.84 21.96
N TRP A 20 -4.74 4.65 22.54
CA TRP A 20 -3.68 3.67 22.66
C TRP A 20 -3.11 3.27 21.30
N LEU A 21 -3.97 3.03 20.31
CA LEU A 21 -3.55 2.69 18.95
C LEU A 21 -2.78 3.84 18.29
N SER A 22 -3.28 5.08 18.45
CA SER A 22 -2.59 6.28 18.00
C SER A 22 -1.19 6.41 18.60
N ASP A 23 -1.05 6.18 19.92
CA ASP A 23 0.23 6.24 20.61
C ASP A 23 1.23 5.20 20.07
N MET A 24 0.74 3.98 19.74
CA MET A 24 1.57 2.94 19.13
C MET A 24 2.03 3.33 17.72
N ILE A 25 1.17 3.97 16.93
CA ILE A 25 1.51 4.46 15.59
C ILE A 25 2.56 5.59 15.69
N TYR A 26 2.37 6.56 16.58
CA TYR A 26 3.36 7.63 16.81
C TYR A 26 4.70 7.08 17.30
N LYS A 27 4.69 6.07 18.18
CA LYS A 27 5.90 5.39 18.63
C LYS A 27 6.66 4.77 17.44
N TRP A 28 5.94 4.10 16.54
CA TRP A 28 6.54 3.53 15.34
C TRP A 28 7.14 4.62 14.43
N TYR A 29 6.44 5.75 14.23
CA TYR A 29 6.98 6.89 13.47
C TYR A 29 8.29 7.38 14.07
N ALA A 30 8.34 7.54 15.40
CA ALA A 30 9.53 7.99 16.11
C ALA A 30 10.70 6.99 15.96
N ASP A 31 10.44 5.69 16.13
CA ASP A 31 11.44 4.63 15.98
C ASP A 31 12.03 4.56 14.56
N LYS A 32 11.24 4.92 13.55
CA LYS A 32 11.66 4.98 12.13
C LYS A 32 12.25 6.32 11.70
N GLY A 33 12.12 7.36 12.51
CA GLY A 33 12.52 8.71 12.13
C GLY A 33 11.66 9.28 10.98
N ILE A 34 10.37 8.88 10.92
CA ILE A 34 9.40 9.29 9.89
C ILE A 34 8.53 10.40 10.48
N GLU A 35 8.30 11.46 9.71
CA GLU A 35 7.27 12.44 10.03
C GLU A 35 5.90 11.86 9.71
N GLY A 36 4.98 11.86 10.69
CA GLY A 36 3.66 11.26 10.51
C GLY A 36 2.57 11.97 11.29
N GLU A 37 1.33 11.68 10.90
CA GLU A 37 0.12 12.19 11.53
C GLU A 37 -0.89 11.08 11.74
N VAL A 38 -1.60 11.12 12.88
CA VAL A 38 -2.69 10.19 13.16
C VAL A 38 -3.96 10.99 13.39
N SER A 39 -5.01 10.65 12.64
CA SER A 39 -6.35 11.21 12.81
C SER A 39 -7.28 10.15 13.38
N ILE A 40 -8.00 10.49 14.46
CA ILE A 40 -8.94 9.59 15.12
C ILE A 40 -10.37 9.99 14.73
N PHE A 41 -11.19 9.00 14.40
CA PHE A 41 -12.59 9.13 14.04
C PHE A 41 -13.44 8.17 14.90
N GLU A 42 -14.50 8.68 15.51
CA GLU A 42 -15.40 7.93 16.39
C GLU A 42 -16.38 7.05 15.62
N ASP A 43 -16.58 7.32 14.32
CA ASP A 43 -17.51 6.62 13.45
C ASP A 43 -17.14 6.74 11.96
N ALA A 44 -17.78 5.89 11.15
CA ALA A 44 -17.57 5.84 9.70
C ALA A 44 -17.93 7.15 8.99
N ALA A 45 -18.96 7.87 9.44
CA ALA A 45 -19.43 9.08 8.78
C ALA A 45 -18.43 10.22 8.91
N ARG A 46 -17.81 10.38 10.08
CA ARG A 46 -16.74 11.37 10.31
C ARG A 46 -15.49 11.05 9.48
N PHE A 47 -15.11 9.79 9.39
CA PHE A 47 -14.01 9.37 8.55
C PHE A 47 -14.28 9.66 7.07
N LEU A 48 -15.46 9.29 6.54
CA LEU A 48 -15.84 9.55 5.16
C LEU A 48 -15.85 11.03 4.84
N PHE A 49 -16.36 11.87 5.74
CA PHE A 49 -16.35 13.32 5.57
C PHE A 49 -14.92 13.86 5.50
N ALA A 50 -14.04 13.45 6.41
CA ALA A 50 -12.63 13.89 6.38
C ALA A 50 -11.89 13.36 5.14
N ARG A 51 -12.28 12.20 4.61
CA ARG A 51 -11.69 11.57 3.42
C ARG A 51 -11.93 12.37 2.13
N GLU A 52 -12.94 13.25 2.10
CA GLU A 52 -13.18 14.14 0.95
C GLU A 52 -12.05 15.18 0.78
N ASP A 53 -11.46 15.65 1.89
CA ASP A 53 -10.45 16.70 1.90
C ASP A 53 -9.02 16.15 2.11
N TYR A 54 -8.89 14.97 2.73
CA TYR A 54 -7.59 14.41 3.14
C TYR A 54 -7.38 13.00 2.59
N SER A 55 -6.14 12.72 2.15
CA SER A 55 -5.70 11.37 1.84
C SER A 55 -5.02 10.73 3.04
N PHE A 56 -5.28 9.44 3.27
CA PHE A 56 -4.62 8.63 4.28
C PHE A 56 -3.87 7.47 3.63
N ASP A 57 -2.72 7.09 4.20
CA ASP A 57 -1.87 5.99 3.71
C ASP A 57 -2.30 4.64 4.29
N VAL A 58 -3.03 4.66 5.41
CA VAL A 58 -3.55 3.46 6.08
C VAL A 58 -4.75 3.81 6.95
N LEU A 59 -5.72 2.88 7.01
CA LEU A 59 -6.86 2.92 7.92
C LEU A 59 -6.78 1.75 8.90
N PHE A 60 -6.70 2.05 10.20
CA PHE A 60 -6.99 1.11 11.28
C PHE A 60 -8.47 1.23 11.62
N LEU A 61 -9.21 0.13 11.58
CA LEU A 61 -10.65 0.14 11.56
C LEU A 61 -11.23 -0.89 12.52
N ASP A 62 -12.00 -0.44 13.53
CA ASP A 62 -12.83 -1.38 14.26
C ASP A 62 -14.09 -1.74 13.45
N ILE A 63 -14.59 -2.93 13.68
CA ILE A 63 -15.81 -3.42 13.05
C ILE A 63 -17.04 -2.94 13.81
N ARG A 64 -16.97 -2.95 15.15
CA ARG A 64 -18.11 -2.61 15.98
C ARG A 64 -18.11 -1.14 16.36
N MET A 65 -18.76 -0.33 15.53
CA MET A 65 -18.91 1.10 15.77
C MET A 65 -20.39 1.52 15.64
N PRO A 66 -20.80 2.65 16.24
CA PRO A 66 -22.13 3.22 16.04
C PRO A 66 -22.42 3.55 14.57
N GLY A 67 -23.65 3.28 14.13
CA GLY A 67 -24.08 3.56 12.77
C GLY A 67 -23.61 2.50 11.76
N GLU A 68 -22.76 2.88 10.82
CA GLU A 68 -22.21 1.95 9.84
C GLU A 68 -21.04 1.16 10.44
N ASN A 69 -21.10 -0.19 10.37
CA ASN A 69 -20.02 -1.03 10.85
C ASN A 69 -18.78 -0.97 9.95
N GLY A 70 -17.60 -1.31 10.51
CA GLY A 70 -16.33 -1.21 9.80
C GLY A 70 -16.24 -2.04 8.52
N VAL A 71 -16.89 -3.21 8.44
CA VAL A 71 -16.92 -4.02 7.22
C VAL A 71 -17.71 -3.33 6.11
N SER A 72 -18.84 -2.72 6.46
CA SER A 72 -19.65 -1.93 5.50
C SER A 72 -18.88 -0.74 4.98
N LEU A 73 -18.17 -0.01 5.86
CA LEU A 73 -17.28 1.08 5.48
C LEU A 73 -16.17 0.60 4.52
N ALA A 74 -15.51 -0.51 4.83
CA ALA A 74 -14.48 -1.07 3.97
C ALA A 74 -15.03 -1.46 2.58
N LYS A 75 -16.21 -2.11 2.52
CA LYS A 75 -16.91 -2.43 1.26
C LYS A 75 -17.30 -1.16 0.49
N HIS A 76 -17.67 -0.09 1.18
CA HIS A 76 -17.98 1.21 0.58
C HIS A 76 -16.73 1.80 -0.09
N LEU A 77 -15.59 1.84 0.61
CA LEU A 77 -14.33 2.34 0.06
C LEU A 77 -13.91 1.56 -1.19
N ARG A 78 -13.96 0.23 -1.16
CA ARG A 78 -13.61 -0.60 -2.33
C ARG A 78 -14.52 -0.36 -3.53
N ARG A 79 -15.83 -0.12 -3.30
CA ARG A 79 -16.77 0.25 -4.39
C ARG A 79 -16.45 1.60 -5.03
N LEU A 80 -15.85 2.52 -4.28
CA LEU A 80 -15.36 3.80 -4.79
C LEU A 80 -14.00 3.69 -5.51
N GLY A 81 -13.41 2.49 -5.57
CA GLY A 81 -12.08 2.27 -6.14
C GLY A 81 -10.94 2.73 -5.22
N ASP A 82 -11.20 2.90 -3.94
CA ASP A 82 -10.18 3.27 -2.96
C ASP A 82 -9.43 2.01 -2.50
N ASP A 83 -8.19 1.89 -2.91
CA ASP A 83 -7.29 0.76 -2.59
C ASP A 83 -6.44 1.02 -1.32
N MET A 84 -6.77 2.05 -0.54
CA MET A 84 -6.07 2.35 0.71
C MET A 84 -5.96 1.10 1.59
N PRO A 85 -4.77 0.79 2.14
CA PRO A 85 -4.58 -0.31 3.06
C PRO A 85 -5.51 -0.21 4.28
N ILE A 86 -6.31 -1.26 4.52
CA ILE A 86 -7.18 -1.38 5.68
C ILE A 86 -6.64 -2.45 6.60
N ILE A 87 -6.52 -2.14 7.88
CA ILE A 87 -6.13 -3.06 8.95
C ILE A 87 -7.30 -3.09 9.94
N PHE A 88 -8.01 -4.21 9.99
CA PHE A 88 -9.03 -4.37 11.02
C PHE A 88 -8.39 -4.59 12.40
N VAL A 89 -8.90 -3.87 13.41
CA VAL A 89 -8.50 -3.99 14.81
C VAL A 89 -9.76 -4.18 15.64
N THR A 90 -10.13 -5.41 15.96
CA THR A 90 -11.46 -5.70 16.49
C THR A 90 -11.48 -6.93 17.42
N GLY A 91 -12.48 -7.01 18.28
CA GLY A 91 -12.80 -8.22 19.05
C GLY A 91 -13.57 -9.28 18.26
N GLU A 92 -14.12 -8.93 17.10
CA GLU A 92 -15.06 -9.73 16.33
C GLU A 92 -14.35 -10.73 15.41
N ARG A 93 -14.36 -12.01 15.76
CA ARG A 93 -13.69 -13.06 14.95
C ARG A 93 -14.52 -13.56 13.77
N GLU A 94 -15.81 -13.39 13.84
CA GLU A 94 -16.76 -13.88 12.82
C GLU A 94 -16.67 -13.16 11.48
N TYR A 95 -16.11 -11.94 11.46
CA TYR A 95 -15.96 -11.12 10.26
C TYR A 95 -14.62 -11.30 9.53
N ILE A 96 -13.82 -12.29 9.90
CA ILE A 96 -12.50 -12.54 9.26
C ILE A 96 -12.67 -12.82 7.75
N LEU A 97 -13.73 -13.54 7.36
CA LEU A 97 -13.99 -13.88 5.96
C LEU A 97 -14.33 -12.62 5.14
N GLU A 98 -15.15 -11.73 5.69
CA GLU A 98 -15.46 -10.45 5.04
C GLU A 98 -14.23 -9.55 4.90
N GLY A 99 -13.27 -9.65 5.82
CA GLY A 99 -11.97 -8.99 5.71
C GLY A 99 -11.21 -9.39 4.45
N TYR A 100 -11.31 -10.66 4.03
CA TYR A 100 -10.74 -11.12 2.76
C TYR A 100 -11.48 -10.55 1.55
N GLU A 101 -12.81 -10.45 1.60
CA GLU A 101 -13.61 -9.90 0.49
C GLU A 101 -13.27 -8.43 0.18
N VAL A 102 -12.85 -7.66 1.19
CA VAL A 102 -12.44 -6.26 1.04
C VAL A 102 -10.94 -6.08 0.85
N GLU A 103 -10.21 -7.18 0.65
CA GLU A 103 -8.75 -7.17 0.48
C GLU A 103 -8.04 -6.40 1.61
N ALA A 104 -8.47 -6.64 2.86
CA ALA A 104 -7.82 -6.03 4.02
C ALA A 104 -6.35 -6.49 4.11
N LEU A 105 -5.46 -5.55 4.39
CA LEU A 105 -4.03 -5.83 4.54
C LEU A 105 -3.76 -6.79 5.71
N HIS A 106 -4.53 -6.62 6.79
CA HIS A 106 -4.43 -7.47 7.99
C HIS A 106 -5.71 -7.43 8.82
N TYR A 107 -5.86 -8.45 9.71
CA TYR A 107 -6.94 -8.55 10.67
C TYR A 107 -6.35 -8.85 12.05
N LEU A 108 -6.42 -7.87 12.95
CA LEU A 108 -5.86 -7.94 14.31
C LEU A 108 -6.98 -8.13 15.32
N ILE A 109 -6.90 -9.20 16.09
CA ILE A 109 -7.87 -9.49 17.16
C ILE A 109 -7.42 -8.83 18.46
N LYS A 110 -8.32 -8.05 19.08
CA LYS A 110 -8.10 -7.46 20.41
C LYS A 110 -8.01 -8.56 21.49
N PRO A 111 -7.09 -8.48 22.46
CA PRO A 111 -6.10 -7.43 22.66
C PRO A 111 -4.91 -7.55 21.70
N VAL A 112 -4.56 -6.44 21.05
CA VAL A 112 -3.51 -6.40 20.04
C VAL A 112 -2.14 -6.18 20.69
N GLN A 113 -1.14 -6.88 20.19
CA GLN A 113 0.25 -6.68 20.59
C GLN A 113 0.89 -5.56 19.75
N GLU A 114 1.65 -4.67 20.37
CA GLU A 114 2.43 -3.60 19.72
C GLU A 114 3.19 -4.10 18.48
N LYS A 115 3.88 -5.25 18.63
CA LYS A 115 4.65 -5.85 17.53
C LYS A 115 3.82 -6.07 16.27
N LYS A 116 2.54 -6.44 16.41
CA LYS A 116 1.65 -6.68 15.25
C LYS A 116 1.27 -5.40 14.54
N ILE A 117 1.07 -4.32 15.27
CA ILE A 117 0.83 -2.99 14.71
C ILE A 117 2.06 -2.55 13.91
N PHE A 118 3.26 -2.72 14.49
CA PHE A 118 4.52 -2.37 13.83
C PHE A 118 4.77 -3.20 12.55
N GLU A 119 4.49 -4.50 12.56
CA GLU A 119 4.56 -5.37 11.37
C GLU A 119 3.64 -4.85 10.24
N CYS A 120 2.42 -4.42 10.59
CA CYS A 120 1.47 -3.87 9.64
C CYS A 120 1.93 -2.53 9.06
N LEU A 121 2.36 -1.59 9.90
CA LEU A 121 2.88 -0.29 9.48
C LEU A 121 4.14 -0.43 8.59
N GLU A 122 5.04 -1.34 8.95
CA GLU A 122 6.21 -1.65 8.13
C GLU A 122 5.83 -2.14 6.73
N ARG A 123 4.77 -2.96 6.63
CA ARG A 123 4.26 -3.45 5.35
C ARG A 123 3.64 -2.32 4.53
N VAL A 124 2.84 -1.44 5.16
CA VAL A 124 2.26 -0.26 4.50
C VAL A 124 3.37 0.63 3.96
N TYR A 125 4.33 1.00 4.80
CA TYR A 125 5.43 1.89 4.45
C TYR A 125 6.27 1.35 3.29
N ARG A 126 6.63 0.06 3.33
CA ARG A 126 7.37 -0.58 2.23
C ARG A 126 6.57 -0.62 0.93
N ASN A 127 5.27 -0.91 1.01
CA ASN A 127 4.42 -0.94 -0.18
C ASN A 127 4.29 0.46 -0.80
N ALA A 128 4.12 1.50 0.00
CA ALA A 128 4.09 2.89 -0.47
C ALA A 128 5.40 3.28 -1.18
N ALA A 129 6.55 3.01 -0.57
CA ALA A 129 7.86 3.27 -1.18
C ALA A 129 8.07 2.50 -2.50
N GLN A 130 7.54 1.26 -2.61
CA GLN A 130 7.59 0.47 -3.84
C GLN A 130 6.61 0.98 -4.92
N GLN A 131 5.47 1.53 -4.53
CA GLN A 131 4.51 2.11 -5.47
C GLN A 131 5.05 3.39 -6.13
N GLU A 132 5.88 4.16 -5.45
CA GLU A 132 6.54 5.36 -5.96
C GLU A 132 7.80 5.08 -6.78
N ALA A 133 8.37 3.88 -6.67
CA ALA A 133 9.55 3.49 -7.44
C ALA A 133 9.26 3.56 -8.95
N TYR A 134 10.11 4.26 -9.69
CA TYR A 134 9.95 4.44 -11.13
C TYR A 134 11.26 4.19 -11.88
N VAL A 135 11.15 4.03 -13.19
CA VAL A 135 12.27 4.04 -14.13
C VAL A 135 12.07 5.13 -15.18
N ILE A 136 13.16 5.67 -15.69
CA ILE A 136 13.14 6.60 -16.80
C ILE A 136 13.40 5.80 -18.07
N LEU A 137 12.44 5.84 -18.99
CA LEU A 137 12.47 5.10 -20.25
C LEU A 137 12.31 6.06 -21.44
N THR A 138 12.73 5.61 -22.63
CA THR A 138 12.58 6.36 -23.89
C THR A 138 11.47 5.71 -24.72
N GLY A 139 10.51 6.50 -25.16
CA GLY A 139 9.45 6.09 -26.08
C GLY A 139 9.42 6.99 -27.30
N ASP A 140 8.48 6.74 -28.20
CA ASP A 140 8.30 7.49 -29.46
C ASP A 140 8.09 9.00 -29.26
N MET A 141 7.54 9.38 -28.10
CA MET A 141 7.25 10.78 -27.73
C MET A 141 8.32 11.41 -26.82
N GLY A 142 9.47 10.74 -26.60
CA GLY A 142 10.56 11.24 -25.78
C GLY A 142 10.75 10.44 -24.48
N VAL A 143 11.25 11.12 -23.43
CA VAL A 143 11.56 10.49 -22.14
C VAL A 143 10.34 10.45 -21.24
N VAL A 144 10.03 9.28 -20.71
CA VAL A 144 8.83 9.02 -19.89
C VAL A 144 9.22 8.44 -18.53
N LYS A 145 8.58 8.92 -17.46
CA LYS A 145 8.63 8.33 -16.12
C LYS A 145 7.60 7.21 -16.04
N VAL A 146 8.04 5.96 -15.86
CA VAL A 146 7.16 4.79 -15.74
C VAL A 146 7.30 4.21 -14.34
N LEU A 147 6.18 4.05 -13.63
CA LEU A 147 6.17 3.42 -12.32
C LEU A 147 6.53 1.93 -12.44
N GLN A 148 7.38 1.42 -11.54
CA GLN A 148 7.80 0.01 -11.58
C GLN A 148 6.60 -0.94 -11.47
N LYS A 149 5.57 -0.57 -10.72
CA LYS A 149 4.33 -1.34 -10.61
C LYS A 149 3.58 -1.49 -11.94
N ASP A 150 3.78 -0.59 -12.90
CA ASP A 150 3.11 -0.62 -14.21
C ASP A 150 3.92 -1.40 -15.27
N ILE A 151 5.10 -1.91 -14.94
CA ILE A 151 5.91 -2.73 -15.83
C ILE A 151 5.47 -4.19 -15.68
N TYR A 152 5.09 -4.82 -16.78
CA TYR A 152 4.72 -6.24 -16.82
C TYR A 152 5.93 -7.14 -16.93
N TYR A 153 6.80 -6.84 -17.92
CA TYR A 153 8.05 -7.58 -18.11
C TYR A 153 9.05 -6.75 -18.91
N ILE A 154 10.30 -7.21 -18.90
CA ILE A 154 11.43 -6.63 -19.65
C ILE A 154 12.02 -7.74 -20.51
N GLU A 155 12.29 -7.44 -21.75
CA GLU A 155 12.89 -8.34 -22.72
C GLU A 155 14.09 -7.68 -23.38
N VAL A 156 15.20 -8.43 -23.53
CA VAL A 156 16.45 -7.93 -24.11
C VAL A 156 16.55 -8.34 -25.58
N PHE A 157 16.82 -7.36 -26.43
CA PHE A 157 17.08 -7.54 -27.86
C PHE A 157 18.46 -6.92 -28.21
N GLY A 158 19.48 -7.76 -28.29
CA GLY A 158 20.83 -7.29 -28.55
C GLY A 158 21.38 -6.41 -27.43
N HIS A 159 21.48 -5.12 -27.67
CA HIS A 159 21.93 -4.11 -26.69
C HIS A 159 20.80 -3.25 -26.14
N ASP A 160 19.57 -3.48 -26.58
CA ASP A 160 18.41 -2.74 -26.13
C ASP A 160 17.48 -3.62 -25.30
N MET A 161 16.81 -3.00 -24.36
CA MET A 161 15.79 -3.61 -23.53
C MET A 161 14.43 -2.98 -23.88
N LYS A 162 13.45 -3.84 -24.08
CA LYS A 162 12.03 -3.46 -24.23
C LYS A 162 11.33 -3.65 -22.89
N TYR A 163 10.75 -2.59 -22.38
CA TYR A 163 9.88 -2.59 -21.22
C TYR A 163 8.43 -2.61 -21.69
N VAL A 164 7.72 -3.69 -21.40
CA VAL A 164 6.29 -3.79 -21.67
C VAL A 164 5.53 -3.38 -20.43
N THR A 165 4.74 -2.32 -20.56
CA THR A 165 4.09 -1.65 -19.45
C THR A 165 2.61 -1.43 -19.69
N ARG A 166 1.88 -1.03 -18.64
CA ARG A 166 0.46 -0.65 -18.73
C ARG A 166 0.21 0.52 -19.71
N GLN A 167 1.23 1.39 -19.92
CA GLN A 167 1.14 2.59 -20.76
C GLN A 167 1.63 2.35 -22.19
N GLY A 168 2.16 1.16 -22.50
CA GLY A 168 2.72 0.81 -23.80
C GLY A 168 4.13 0.20 -23.69
N GLU A 169 4.83 0.19 -24.83
CA GLU A 169 6.18 -0.34 -24.95
C GLU A 169 7.20 0.80 -24.95
N PHE A 170 8.26 0.64 -24.19
CA PHE A 170 9.35 1.62 -24.05
C PHE A 170 10.70 0.92 -24.21
N PHE A 171 11.72 1.69 -24.55
CA PHE A 171 13.04 1.16 -24.80
C PHE A 171 14.11 1.85 -23.92
N LYS A 172 15.12 1.08 -23.55
CA LYS A 172 16.30 1.59 -22.84
C LYS A 172 17.50 0.76 -23.25
N THR A 173 18.57 1.41 -23.68
CA THR A 173 19.85 0.71 -23.96
C THR A 173 20.47 0.26 -22.64
N GLY A 174 21.00 -0.97 -22.60
CA GLY A 174 21.65 -1.53 -21.43
C GLY A 174 21.50 -3.04 -21.32
N SER A 175 21.79 -3.58 -20.14
CA SER A 175 21.70 -5.00 -19.83
C SER A 175 20.58 -5.32 -18.84
N LEU A 176 20.06 -6.54 -18.88
CA LEU A 176 19.05 -7.01 -17.92
C LEU A 176 19.56 -6.95 -16.48
N LYS A 177 20.87 -7.15 -16.28
CA LYS A 177 21.49 -7.08 -14.95
C LYS A 177 21.44 -5.65 -14.40
N GLU A 178 21.70 -4.65 -15.22
CA GLU A 178 21.58 -3.23 -14.85
C GLU A 178 20.14 -2.89 -14.55
N ALA A 179 19.19 -3.27 -15.42
CA ALA A 179 17.75 -3.06 -15.18
C ALA A 179 17.32 -3.65 -13.85
N LEU A 180 17.65 -4.92 -13.57
CA LEU A 180 17.29 -5.58 -12.31
C LEU A 180 17.97 -4.96 -11.07
N SER A 181 19.08 -4.23 -11.24
CA SER A 181 19.70 -3.49 -10.12
C SER A 181 18.94 -2.22 -9.75
N GLU A 182 18.20 -1.63 -10.71
CA GLU A 182 17.37 -0.43 -10.53
C GLU A 182 15.93 -0.78 -10.08
N LEU A 183 15.52 -2.04 -10.23
CA LEU A 183 14.16 -2.51 -9.94
C LEU A 183 14.05 -3.18 -8.56
N SER A 184 12.83 -3.20 -8.03
CA SER A 184 12.50 -3.90 -6.80
C SER A 184 12.83 -5.40 -6.92
N LYS A 185 13.76 -5.89 -6.11
CA LYS A 185 14.15 -7.30 -6.07
C LYS A 185 13.04 -8.23 -5.57
N GLN A 186 12.00 -7.67 -4.95
CA GLN A 186 10.85 -8.43 -4.46
C GLN A 186 9.81 -8.62 -5.57
N ASP A 187 9.73 -7.67 -6.52
CA ASP A 187 8.74 -7.67 -7.57
C ASP A 187 9.26 -8.24 -8.89
N PHE A 188 10.56 -8.15 -9.16
CA PHE A 188 11.13 -8.56 -10.45
C PHE A 188 12.08 -9.73 -10.31
N VAL A 189 11.89 -10.73 -11.18
CA VAL A 189 12.76 -11.91 -11.28
C VAL A 189 13.13 -12.20 -12.72
N SER A 190 14.37 -12.60 -12.96
CA SER A 190 14.77 -13.16 -14.25
C SER A 190 14.25 -14.58 -14.35
N CYS A 191 13.32 -14.82 -15.26
CA CYS A 191 12.72 -16.15 -15.50
C CYS A 191 13.37 -16.91 -16.65
N TYR A 192 14.04 -16.20 -17.57
CA TYR A 192 14.76 -16.78 -18.71
C TYR A 192 15.91 -15.88 -19.13
N ARG A 193 16.82 -16.39 -19.97
CA ARG A 193 17.95 -15.60 -20.50
C ARG A 193 17.41 -14.42 -21.32
N GLY A 194 17.62 -13.20 -20.79
CA GLY A 194 17.17 -11.95 -21.44
C GLY A 194 15.75 -11.55 -21.11
N ILE A 195 15.04 -12.24 -20.18
CA ILE A 195 13.69 -11.86 -19.78
C ILE A 195 13.60 -11.73 -18.25
N ALA A 196 13.04 -10.62 -17.79
CA ALA A 196 12.61 -10.42 -16.41
C ALA A 196 11.12 -10.11 -16.35
N ILE A 197 10.43 -10.70 -15.39
CA ILE A 197 8.98 -10.56 -15.22
C ILE A 197 8.67 -9.92 -13.87
N ASN A 198 7.56 -9.18 -13.83
CA ASN A 198 7.03 -8.65 -12.61
C ASN A 198 6.10 -9.69 -11.96
N LEU A 199 6.46 -10.12 -10.75
CA LEU A 199 5.74 -11.16 -10.00
C LEU A 199 4.31 -10.75 -9.63
N ARG A 200 4.00 -9.45 -9.61
CA ARG A 200 2.64 -8.94 -9.34
C ARG A 200 1.62 -9.35 -10.40
N TYR A 201 2.06 -9.70 -11.61
CA TYR A 201 1.19 -10.06 -12.74
C TYR A 201 1.21 -11.56 -13.06
N ILE A 202 1.77 -12.38 -12.18
CA ILE A 202 1.71 -13.84 -12.33
C ILE A 202 0.45 -14.33 -11.64
N CYS A 203 -0.49 -14.85 -12.42
CA CYS A 203 -1.62 -15.63 -11.93
C CYS A 203 -1.18 -17.09 -11.76
N ILE A 204 -1.31 -17.63 -10.55
CA ILE A 204 -1.13 -19.06 -10.25
C ILE A 204 -2.49 -19.72 -10.15
#